data_770018c574b33424d7d8535ea2adbcfc
#
_entry.id   770018c574b33424d7d8535ea2adbcfc
#
_cell.length_a   1.000
_cell.length_b   1.000
_cell.length_c   1.000
_cell.angle_alpha   90.00
_cell.angle_beta   90.00
_cell.angle_gamma   90.00
#
_symmetry.space_group_name_H-M   'P 1'
#
loop_
_entity.id
_entity.type
_entity.pdbx_description
1 polymer ?
#
loop_
_entity_poly.entity_id
_entity_poly.type
_entity_poly.pdbx_seq_one_letter_code
_entity_poly.pdbx_strand_id
1 'polypeptide(L)'
;MKLKIGITCYPTVGGSGVVATELGKLLAEKGHEIHFISSSMPFRLNKMYHNIYYHQVEVNSYSVFQYPPYDLALASKMAEIIKREKLDILHVHYAIPHAVCAILAKQMAGTDVKIVTTLHGTDITVLGYDPSLKDLIKFGIEKSDAVSAVSDALVTQTMELIAPDKDIHTVYNFIDERVYQKTDSRHLREQYGIADSEKVCIHVSNFRAVKRVNDVVQAFDLIRKKIPAKLLLVGDGPEMTVVCKLVKDLSLEDHVLFLGKQDNLEELYSISDLILLLSEKESFGLVLLEAMACGVPGIGTNVGGIPEVIEDGKTGYICELGDIEGVAEKAVELLSDPELYQRVSEAAVSRVQTKFSSDTITAKYEAIYRELVSQKNT
;
A
#
# COMPACT_ATOMS: atom_id res chain seq x y z
N MET A 1 9.88 -18.23 19.50
CA MET A 1 10.63 -19.10 18.53
C MET A 1 11.12 -18.18 17.41
N LYS A 2 12.40 -18.22 17.10
CA LYS A 2 12.99 -17.49 15.96
C LYS A 2 12.69 -18.28 14.69
N LEU A 3 12.18 -17.61 13.65
CA LEU A 3 11.88 -18.20 12.34
C LEU A 3 12.83 -17.64 11.27
N LYS A 4 13.06 -18.41 10.23
CA LYS A 4 13.72 -18.00 8.99
C LYS A 4 12.68 -17.78 7.90
N ILE A 5 12.51 -16.54 7.49
CA ILE A 5 11.39 -16.11 6.65
C ILE A 5 11.92 -15.54 5.33
N GLY A 6 11.60 -16.19 4.21
CA GLY A 6 11.78 -15.62 2.89
C GLY A 6 10.64 -14.67 2.57
N ILE A 7 10.95 -13.48 2.05
CA ILE A 7 9.94 -12.50 1.61
C ILE A 7 10.20 -12.14 0.15
N THR A 8 9.13 -12.22 -0.67
CA THR A 8 9.17 -11.83 -2.09
C THR A 8 8.03 -10.88 -2.42
N CYS A 9 8.40 -9.76 -3.02
CA CYS A 9 7.49 -8.78 -3.59
C CYS A 9 8.17 -8.08 -4.77
N TYR A 10 7.41 -7.37 -5.60
CA TYR A 10 8.00 -6.45 -6.56
C TYR A 10 8.77 -5.34 -5.81
N PRO A 11 10.04 -5.08 -6.17
CA PRO A 11 10.87 -4.08 -5.49
C PRO A 11 10.54 -2.65 -5.99
N THR A 12 9.26 -2.32 -6.08
CA THR A 12 8.78 -1.04 -6.61
C THR A 12 8.33 -0.11 -5.49
N VAL A 13 8.24 1.19 -5.80
CA VAL A 13 7.72 2.25 -4.90
C VAL A 13 6.20 2.11 -4.64
N GLY A 14 5.57 1.01 -5.05
CA GLY A 14 4.14 0.74 -4.82
C GLY A 14 3.84 0.30 -3.39
N GLY A 15 2.60 0.48 -2.95
CA GLY A 15 2.16 0.17 -1.58
C GLY A 15 2.49 -1.26 -1.13
N SER A 16 2.37 -2.26 -2.00
CA SER A 16 2.71 -3.65 -1.69
C SER A 16 4.21 -3.86 -1.40
N GLY A 17 5.10 -3.22 -2.18
CA GLY A 17 6.55 -3.27 -1.95
C GLY A 17 6.94 -2.61 -0.64
N VAL A 18 6.32 -1.48 -0.31
CA VAL A 18 6.51 -0.79 0.98
C VAL A 18 6.08 -1.70 2.13
N VAL A 19 4.85 -2.24 2.08
CA VAL A 19 4.32 -3.12 3.14
C VAL A 19 5.18 -4.36 3.34
N ALA A 20 5.62 -5.03 2.25
CA ALA A 20 6.49 -6.20 2.34
C ALA A 20 7.83 -5.88 3.00
N THR A 21 8.43 -4.73 2.65
CA THR A 21 9.71 -4.31 3.20
C THR A 21 9.58 -3.92 4.68
N GLU A 22 8.58 -3.12 5.03
CA GLU A 22 8.34 -2.72 6.43
C GLU A 22 8.02 -3.94 7.31
N LEU A 23 7.20 -4.88 6.82
CA LEU A 23 6.94 -6.14 7.53
C LEU A 23 8.23 -6.92 7.81
N GLY A 24 9.09 -7.05 6.81
CA GLY A 24 10.39 -7.74 6.98
C GLY A 24 11.28 -7.05 8.00
N LYS A 25 11.35 -5.72 8.01
CA LYS A 25 12.12 -4.93 8.99
C LYS A 25 11.59 -5.17 10.42
N LEU A 26 10.27 -5.06 10.62
CA LEU A 26 9.64 -5.26 11.92
C LEU A 26 9.80 -6.70 12.44
N LEU A 27 9.68 -7.71 11.58
CA LEU A 27 9.94 -9.10 11.92
C LEU A 27 11.41 -9.31 12.31
N ALA A 28 12.34 -8.65 11.62
CA ALA A 28 13.76 -8.69 11.98
C ALA A 28 14.02 -8.04 13.36
N GLU A 29 13.39 -6.91 13.67
CA GLU A 29 13.45 -6.27 15.00
C GLU A 29 12.91 -7.19 16.10
N LYS A 30 11.92 -8.05 15.79
CA LYS A 30 11.41 -9.09 16.70
C LYS A 30 12.31 -10.34 16.78
N GLY A 31 13.46 -10.33 16.10
CA GLY A 31 14.50 -11.36 16.18
C GLY A 31 14.38 -12.48 15.16
N HIS A 32 13.46 -12.41 14.19
CA HIS A 32 13.40 -13.34 13.06
C HIS A 32 14.57 -13.10 12.09
N GLU A 33 14.89 -14.08 11.28
CA GLU A 33 15.89 -14.00 10.20
C GLU A 33 15.14 -13.84 8.89
N ILE A 34 15.40 -12.73 8.18
CA ILE A 34 14.66 -12.34 7.00
C ILE A 34 15.51 -12.43 5.75
N HIS A 35 14.98 -13.07 4.72
CA HIS A 35 15.61 -13.24 3.42
C HIS A 35 14.75 -12.63 2.33
N PHE A 36 15.07 -11.41 1.90
CA PHE A 36 14.40 -10.79 0.74
C PHE A 36 14.92 -11.43 -0.55
N ILE A 37 13.99 -11.89 -1.41
CA ILE A 37 14.29 -12.53 -2.69
C ILE A 37 13.57 -11.72 -3.78
N SER A 38 14.28 -10.90 -4.55
CA SER A 38 13.71 -10.00 -5.56
C SER A 38 14.73 -9.59 -6.62
N SER A 39 14.28 -9.00 -7.73
CA SER A 39 15.14 -8.60 -8.86
C SER A 39 16.05 -7.42 -8.55
N SER A 40 15.68 -6.55 -7.62
CA SER A 40 16.49 -5.45 -7.12
C SER A 40 16.24 -5.24 -5.63
N MET A 41 17.09 -4.43 -4.98
CA MET A 41 16.97 -4.12 -3.56
C MET A 41 15.55 -3.61 -3.25
N PRO A 42 14.87 -4.15 -2.23
CA PRO A 42 13.55 -3.67 -1.83
C PRO A 42 13.57 -2.17 -1.48
N PHE A 43 12.56 -1.46 -1.96
CA PHE A 43 12.39 -0.05 -1.64
C PHE A 43 12.29 0.15 -0.12
N ARG A 44 12.91 1.19 0.42
CA ARG A 44 13.03 1.49 1.87
C ARG A 44 13.90 0.52 2.70
N LEU A 45 14.58 -0.45 2.10
CA LEU A 45 15.62 -1.21 2.80
C LEU A 45 16.93 -0.42 2.76
N ASN A 46 16.98 0.70 3.47
CA ASN A 46 18.05 1.70 3.43
C ASN A 46 19.01 1.64 4.63
N LYS A 47 18.79 0.73 5.57
CA LYS A 47 19.63 0.50 6.75
C LYS A 47 20.18 -0.92 6.74
N MET A 48 21.33 -1.10 7.36
CA MET A 48 21.89 -2.44 7.60
C MET A 48 21.25 -3.07 8.83
N TYR A 49 20.78 -4.29 8.67
CA TYR A 49 20.26 -5.14 9.74
C TYR A 49 21.14 -6.40 9.80
N HIS A 50 21.50 -6.85 10.98
CA HIS A 50 22.36 -8.03 11.16
C HIS A 50 21.67 -9.36 10.82
N ASN A 51 20.34 -9.36 10.70
CA ASN A 51 19.49 -10.52 10.45
C ASN A 51 18.57 -10.36 9.23
N ILE A 52 18.87 -9.40 8.35
CA ILE A 52 18.23 -9.25 7.04
C ILE A 52 19.25 -9.53 5.95
N TYR A 53 18.90 -10.41 5.03
CA TYR A 53 19.71 -10.81 3.89
C TYR A 53 18.95 -10.52 2.59
N TYR A 54 19.67 -10.04 1.59
CA TYR A 54 19.12 -9.79 0.27
C TYR A 54 19.71 -10.78 -0.74
N HIS A 55 18.82 -11.40 -1.52
CA HIS A 55 19.17 -12.36 -2.56
C HIS A 55 18.65 -11.88 -3.89
N GLN A 56 19.54 -11.40 -4.73
CA GLN A 56 19.18 -10.90 -6.05
C GLN A 56 18.76 -12.03 -6.99
N VAL A 57 17.64 -11.84 -7.66
CA VAL A 57 17.18 -12.68 -8.76
C VAL A 57 17.76 -12.14 -10.05
N GLU A 58 18.73 -12.87 -10.60
CA GLU A 58 19.31 -12.56 -11.90
C GLU A 58 18.54 -13.28 -13.00
N VAL A 59 18.10 -12.53 -13.98
CA VAL A 59 17.37 -13.08 -15.13
C VAL A 59 18.35 -13.19 -16.30
N ASN A 60 18.70 -14.41 -16.65
CA ASN A 60 19.60 -14.64 -17.77
C ASN A 60 18.94 -14.31 -19.10
N SER A 61 19.59 -13.45 -19.88
CA SER A 61 19.24 -13.19 -21.25
C SER A 61 19.86 -14.29 -22.14
N TYR A 62 19.02 -15.11 -22.76
CA TYR A 62 19.44 -16.10 -23.72
C TYR A 62 18.75 -15.88 -25.04
N SER A 63 19.48 -15.94 -26.15
CA SER A 63 18.99 -15.52 -27.48
C SER A 63 17.76 -16.27 -28.01
N VAL A 64 17.48 -17.46 -27.47
CA VAL A 64 16.30 -18.25 -27.81
C VAL A 64 15.03 -17.76 -27.10
N PHE A 65 15.17 -17.05 -25.97
CA PHE A 65 14.01 -16.48 -25.28
C PHE A 65 13.60 -15.15 -25.88
N GLN A 66 12.41 -15.07 -26.41
CA GLN A 66 11.83 -13.79 -26.85
C GLN A 66 11.70 -12.79 -25.69
N TYR A 67 11.35 -13.31 -24.50
CA TYR A 67 11.30 -12.57 -23.23
C TYR A 67 12.10 -13.31 -22.18
N PRO A 68 12.91 -12.61 -21.35
CA PRO A 68 13.62 -13.24 -20.25
C PRO A 68 12.64 -13.90 -19.28
N PRO A 69 12.83 -15.18 -18.89
CA PRO A 69 11.88 -15.91 -18.04
C PRO A 69 12.05 -15.56 -16.57
N TYR A 70 11.61 -14.38 -16.18
CA TYR A 70 11.72 -13.86 -14.81
C TYR A 70 11.13 -14.83 -13.77
N ASP A 71 9.93 -15.36 -14.04
CA ASP A 71 9.20 -16.21 -13.09
C ASP A 71 9.95 -17.52 -12.80
N LEU A 72 10.56 -18.11 -13.82
CA LEU A 72 11.39 -19.30 -13.68
C LEU A 72 12.70 -19.00 -12.92
N ALA A 73 13.32 -17.85 -13.20
CA ALA A 73 14.52 -17.41 -12.48
C ALA A 73 14.20 -17.15 -11.00
N LEU A 74 13.06 -16.52 -10.71
CA LEU A 74 12.58 -16.28 -9.36
C LEU A 74 12.32 -17.60 -8.62
N ALA A 75 11.59 -18.54 -9.22
CA ALA A 75 11.32 -19.84 -8.60
C ALA A 75 12.60 -20.63 -8.34
N SER A 76 13.57 -20.59 -9.25
CA SER A 76 14.88 -21.23 -9.07
C SER A 76 15.67 -20.60 -7.92
N LYS A 77 15.70 -19.26 -7.84
CA LYS A 77 16.36 -18.55 -6.74
C LYS A 77 15.68 -18.84 -5.39
N MET A 78 14.34 -18.83 -5.35
CA MET A 78 13.59 -19.23 -4.14
C MET A 78 13.97 -20.64 -3.69
N ALA A 79 14.02 -21.63 -4.61
CA ALA A 79 14.38 -23.01 -4.30
C ALA A 79 15.82 -23.14 -3.76
N GLU A 80 16.77 -22.39 -4.33
CA GLU A 80 18.14 -22.30 -3.83
C GLU A 80 18.15 -21.80 -2.38
N ILE A 81 17.49 -20.68 -2.11
CA ILE A 81 17.49 -20.04 -0.78
C ILE A 81 16.76 -20.90 0.25
N ILE A 82 15.61 -21.51 -0.11
CA ILE A 82 14.89 -22.44 0.76
C ILE A 82 15.83 -23.55 1.27
N LYS A 83 16.62 -24.17 0.37
CA LYS A 83 17.54 -25.25 0.72
C LYS A 83 18.73 -24.75 1.54
N ARG A 84 19.39 -23.69 1.07
CA ARG A 84 20.63 -23.18 1.64
C ARG A 84 20.42 -22.62 3.04
N GLU A 85 19.37 -21.79 3.20
CA GLU A 85 19.10 -21.10 4.45
C GLU A 85 18.15 -21.90 5.37
N LYS A 86 17.51 -22.96 4.85
CA LYS A 86 16.52 -23.79 5.57
C LYS A 86 15.36 -22.93 6.05
N LEU A 87 14.68 -22.25 5.12
CA LEU A 87 13.55 -21.38 5.44
C LEU A 87 12.40 -22.17 6.08
N ASP A 88 11.78 -21.59 7.10
CA ASP A 88 10.56 -22.09 7.73
C ASP A 88 9.33 -21.63 6.96
N ILE A 89 9.33 -20.36 6.56
CA ILE A 89 8.26 -19.67 5.85
C ILE A 89 8.80 -19.05 4.56
N LEU A 90 8.00 -19.12 3.50
CA LEU A 90 8.15 -18.30 2.31
C LEU A 90 6.88 -17.43 2.18
N HIS A 91 6.99 -16.15 2.55
CA HIS A 91 5.91 -15.19 2.45
C HIS A 91 6.03 -14.42 1.14
N VAL A 92 5.04 -14.57 0.28
CA VAL A 92 5.01 -13.92 -1.02
C VAL A 92 3.81 -12.98 -1.11
N HIS A 93 4.03 -11.88 -1.78
CA HIS A 93 3.03 -10.87 -2.03
C HIS A 93 2.56 -10.98 -3.49
N TYR A 94 1.25 -11.10 -3.69
CA TYR A 94 0.51 -11.44 -4.92
C TYR A 94 0.35 -12.94 -5.21
N ALA A 95 -0.86 -13.30 -5.61
CA ALA A 95 -1.19 -14.65 -6.07
C ALA A 95 -0.39 -15.03 -7.33
N ILE A 96 -0.21 -14.08 -8.24
CA ILE A 96 0.62 -14.21 -9.44
C ILE A 96 1.56 -13.02 -9.59
N PRO A 97 2.81 -13.25 -10.00
CA PRO A 97 3.42 -14.56 -10.26
C PRO A 97 3.96 -15.22 -8.98
N HIS A 98 4.03 -14.50 -7.86
CA HIS A 98 4.89 -14.85 -6.72
C HIS A 98 4.44 -16.13 -6.01
N ALA A 99 3.12 -16.34 -5.77
CA ALA A 99 2.67 -17.59 -5.14
C ALA A 99 2.94 -18.79 -6.04
N VAL A 100 2.71 -18.68 -7.35
CA VAL A 100 3.00 -19.74 -8.31
C VAL A 100 4.49 -20.08 -8.33
N CYS A 101 5.35 -19.06 -8.33
CA CYS A 101 6.82 -19.25 -8.21
C CYS A 101 7.21 -19.93 -6.89
N ALA A 102 6.57 -19.58 -5.78
CA ALA A 102 6.82 -20.19 -4.47
C ALA A 102 6.42 -21.67 -4.43
N ILE A 103 5.28 -22.00 -5.02
CA ILE A 103 4.81 -23.39 -5.14
C ILE A 103 5.80 -24.22 -5.95
N LEU A 104 6.24 -23.73 -7.09
CA LEU A 104 7.25 -24.39 -7.91
C LEU A 104 8.58 -24.51 -7.15
N ALA A 105 9.01 -23.47 -6.45
CA ALA A 105 10.23 -23.48 -5.64
C ALA A 105 10.18 -24.52 -4.51
N LYS A 106 9.03 -24.63 -3.81
CA LYS A 106 8.79 -25.65 -2.76
C LYS A 106 8.96 -27.07 -3.33
N GLN A 107 8.39 -27.34 -4.49
CA GLN A 107 8.52 -28.65 -5.19
C GLN A 107 9.97 -28.92 -5.58
N MET A 108 10.66 -27.94 -6.19
CA MET A 108 12.07 -28.06 -6.58
C MET A 108 13.01 -28.20 -5.36
N ALA A 109 12.67 -27.58 -4.25
CA ALA A 109 13.42 -27.68 -3.01
C ALA A 109 13.25 -29.05 -2.34
N GLY A 110 12.12 -29.71 -2.50
CA GLY A 110 11.79 -30.98 -1.84
C GLY A 110 11.73 -30.84 -0.32
N THR A 111 11.27 -29.67 0.16
CA THR A 111 11.18 -29.36 1.61
C THR A 111 9.74 -29.03 1.99
N ASP A 112 9.44 -29.03 3.28
CA ASP A 112 8.13 -28.62 3.79
C ASP A 112 8.10 -27.16 4.26
N VAL A 113 8.75 -26.25 3.49
CA VAL A 113 8.61 -24.81 3.71
C VAL A 113 7.14 -24.41 3.58
N LYS A 114 6.64 -23.57 4.49
CA LYS A 114 5.25 -23.09 4.46
C LYS A 114 5.12 -21.84 3.63
N ILE A 115 4.15 -21.82 2.72
CA ILE A 115 3.89 -20.70 1.82
C ILE A 115 2.75 -19.85 2.38
N VAL A 116 3.03 -18.58 2.63
CA VAL A 116 2.03 -17.56 2.97
C VAL A 116 1.90 -16.60 1.80
N THR A 117 0.69 -16.32 1.35
CA THR A 117 0.43 -15.39 0.25
C THR A 117 -0.43 -14.23 0.72
N THR A 118 0.02 -12.99 0.50
CA THR A 118 -0.77 -11.79 0.74
C THR A 118 -1.25 -11.19 -0.57
N LEU A 119 -2.57 -11.03 -0.71
CA LEU A 119 -3.23 -10.39 -1.84
C LEU A 119 -3.24 -8.88 -1.62
N HIS A 120 -2.88 -8.12 -2.67
CA HIS A 120 -2.77 -6.66 -2.60
C HIS A 120 -3.79 -5.90 -3.48
N GLY A 121 -4.52 -6.60 -4.31
CA GLY A 121 -5.60 -6.05 -5.13
C GLY A 121 -5.35 -6.14 -6.62
N THR A 122 -4.23 -5.67 -7.17
CA THR A 122 -3.96 -5.71 -8.62
C THR A 122 -4.06 -7.14 -9.18
N ASP A 123 -3.60 -8.12 -8.44
CA ASP A 123 -3.70 -9.55 -8.76
C ASP A 123 -5.16 -10.04 -8.87
N ILE A 124 -6.08 -9.41 -8.16
CA ILE A 124 -7.50 -9.76 -8.14
C ILE A 124 -8.33 -8.78 -8.99
N THR A 125 -8.27 -7.48 -8.65
CA THR A 125 -9.17 -6.45 -9.20
C THR A 125 -8.81 -6.00 -10.62
N VAL A 126 -7.64 -6.41 -11.12
CA VAL A 126 -7.18 -6.14 -12.49
C VAL A 126 -6.95 -7.45 -13.24
N LEU A 127 -6.02 -8.28 -12.76
CA LEU A 127 -5.62 -9.51 -13.44
C LEU A 127 -6.69 -10.63 -13.32
N GLY A 128 -7.48 -10.63 -12.26
CA GLY A 128 -8.55 -11.62 -12.05
C GLY A 128 -9.70 -11.52 -13.07
N TYR A 129 -9.82 -10.39 -13.80
CA TYR A 129 -10.78 -10.27 -14.90
C TYR A 129 -10.29 -10.89 -16.22
N ASP A 130 -9.00 -11.23 -16.32
CA ASP A 130 -8.48 -11.93 -17.48
C ASP A 130 -8.76 -13.44 -17.34
N PRO A 131 -9.60 -14.02 -18.24
CA PRO A 131 -9.93 -15.44 -18.17
C PRO A 131 -8.71 -16.37 -18.24
N SER A 132 -7.63 -15.94 -18.91
CA SER A 132 -6.40 -16.72 -19.03
C SER A 132 -5.59 -16.80 -17.73
N LEU A 133 -5.80 -15.86 -16.80
CA LEU A 133 -5.08 -15.78 -15.54
C LEU A 133 -5.91 -16.26 -14.34
N LYS A 134 -7.22 -16.33 -14.47
CA LYS A 134 -8.14 -16.66 -13.38
C LYS A 134 -7.80 -17.99 -12.70
N ASP A 135 -7.60 -19.06 -13.48
CA ASP A 135 -7.28 -20.39 -12.96
C ASP A 135 -5.88 -20.41 -12.32
N LEU A 136 -4.95 -19.63 -12.86
CA LEU A 136 -3.60 -19.51 -12.30
C LEU A 136 -3.61 -18.78 -10.95
N ILE A 137 -4.41 -17.71 -10.83
CA ILE A 137 -4.63 -17.00 -9.57
C ILE A 137 -5.26 -17.93 -8.54
N LYS A 138 -6.32 -18.64 -8.93
CA LYS A 138 -7.00 -19.63 -8.09
C LYS A 138 -6.02 -20.69 -7.58
N PHE A 139 -5.23 -21.26 -8.48
CA PHE A 139 -4.20 -22.24 -8.15
C PHE A 139 -3.19 -21.68 -7.13
N GLY A 140 -2.67 -20.44 -7.33
CA GLY A 140 -1.75 -19.80 -6.41
C GLY A 140 -2.32 -19.65 -5.00
N ILE A 141 -3.60 -19.24 -4.91
CA ILE A 141 -4.35 -19.10 -3.65
C ILE A 141 -4.53 -20.48 -2.97
N GLU A 142 -5.10 -21.46 -3.68
CA GLU A 142 -5.44 -22.77 -3.10
C GLU A 142 -4.23 -23.59 -2.67
N LYS A 143 -3.10 -23.45 -3.34
CA LYS A 143 -1.85 -24.16 -3.03
C LYS A 143 -0.97 -23.49 -1.99
N SER A 144 -1.29 -22.27 -1.58
CA SER A 144 -0.65 -21.62 -0.44
C SER A 144 -1.08 -22.26 0.88
N ASP A 145 -0.19 -22.37 1.86
CA ASP A 145 -0.51 -22.92 3.18
C ASP A 145 -1.47 -21.97 3.95
N ALA A 146 -1.24 -20.64 3.85
CA ALA A 146 -2.19 -19.63 4.31
C ALA A 146 -2.28 -18.47 3.30
N VAL A 147 -3.43 -17.80 3.27
CA VAL A 147 -3.67 -16.63 2.41
C VAL A 147 -4.24 -15.50 3.23
N SER A 148 -3.73 -14.30 3.01
CA SER A 148 -4.27 -13.06 3.57
C SER A 148 -4.60 -12.06 2.47
N ALA A 149 -5.52 -11.15 2.77
CA ALA A 149 -5.83 -9.99 1.95
C ALA A 149 -5.78 -8.72 2.79
N VAL A 150 -5.46 -7.60 2.17
CA VAL A 150 -5.21 -6.33 2.85
C VAL A 150 -6.48 -5.60 3.31
N SER A 151 -7.66 -6.11 2.97
CA SER A 151 -8.97 -5.57 3.38
C SER A 151 -10.06 -6.65 3.28
N ASP A 152 -11.16 -6.47 4.01
CA ASP A 152 -12.35 -7.33 3.90
C ASP A 152 -13.01 -7.18 2.52
N ALA A 153 -12.99 -5.97 1.96
CA ALA A 153 -13.46 -5.73 0.60
C ALA A 153 -12.68 -6.56 -0.43
N LEU A 154 -11.35 -6.69 -0.28
CA LEU A 154 -10.55 -7.52 -1.19
C LEU A 154 -10.81 -9.01 -0.98
N VAL A 155 -11.09 -9.47 0.25
CA VAL A 155 -11.54 -10.85 0.50
C VAL A 155 -12.83 -11.10 -0.26
N THR A 156 -13.84 -10.24 -0.09
CA THR A 156 -15.14 -10.37 -0.78
C THR A 156 -14.97 -10.41 -2.30
N GLN A 157 -14.22 -9.48 -2.87
CA GLN A 157 -13.94 -9.45 -4.32
C GLN A 157 -13.22 -10.71 -4.81
N THR A 158 -12.30 -11.25 -4.00
CA THR A 158 -11.59 -12.49 -4.34
C THR A 158 -12.54 -13.67 -4.37
N MET A 159 -13.43 -13.77 -3.38
CA MET A 159 -14.42 -14.84 -3.33
C MET A 159 -15.44 -14.75 -4.48
N GLU A 160 -15.87 -13.55 -4.84
CA GLU A 160 -16.80 -13.34 -5.96
C GLU A 160 -16.16 -13.61 -7.34
N LEU A 161 -14.96 -13.11 -7.56
CA LEU A 161 -14.32 -13.15 -8.88
C LEU A 161 -13.56 -14.45 -9.15
N ILE A 162 -12.79 -14.93 -8.18
CA ILE A 162 -11.91 -16.10 -8.32
C ILE A 162 -12.57 -17.37 -7.76
N ALA A 163 -13.36 -17.23 -6.69
CA ALA A 163 -14.03 -18.32 -5.99
C ALA A 163 -13.07 -19.47 -5.62
N PRO A 164 -11.99 -19.21 -4.87
CA PRO A 164 -11.09 -20.25 -4.41
C PRO A 164 -11.75 -21.07 -3.29
N ASP A 165 -11.40 -22.37 -3.21
CA ASP A 165 -11.75 -23.23 -2.08
C ASP A 165 -10.66 -23.09 -0.99
N LYS A 166 -10.57 -21.90 -0.42
CA LYS A 166 -9.56 -21.54 0.59
C LYS A 166 -10.03 -20.37 1.43
N ASP A 167 -9.87 -20.47 2.74
CA ASP A 167 -10.10 -19.35 3.65
C ASP A 167 -9.03 -18.27 3.44
N ILE A 168 -9.47 -17.02 3.39
CA ILE A 168 -8.61 -15.86 3.23
C ILE A 168 -8.74 -14.97 4.48
N HIS A 169 -7.64 -14.77 5.20
CA HIS A 169 -7.61 -13.95 6.41
C HIS A 169 -7.47 -12.48 6.06
N THR A 170 -8.24 -11.61 6.68
CA THR A 170 -8.00 -10.16 6.59
C THR A 170 -6.84 -9.78 7.52
N VAL A 171 -5.73 -9.36 6.90
CA VAL A 171 -4.60 -8.75 7.60
C VAL A 171 -4.34 -7.40 6.95
N TYR A 172 -4.81 -6.34 7.59
CA TYR A 172 -4.73 -4.98 7.06
C TYR A 172 -3.30 -4.55 6.76
N ASN A 173 -3.15 -3.64 5.82
CA ASN A 173 -1.90 -2.90 5.70
C ASN A 173 -1.68 -2.03 6.94
N PHE A 174 -0.45 -1.67 7.18
CA PHE A 174 0.01 -0.87 8.30
C PHE A 174 1.08 0.12 7.84
N ILE A 175 1.42 1.03 8.74
CA ILE A 175 2.57 1.92 8.57
C ILE A 175 3.47 1.79 9.81
N ASP A 176 4.72 2.24 9.69
CA ASP A 176 5.59 2.42 10.84
C ASP A 176 5.30 3.79 11.48
N GLU A 177 4.65 3.79 12.64
CA GLU A 177 4.23 4.99 13.36
C GLU A 177 5.43 5.81 13.86
N ARG A 178 6.63 5.23 13.89
CA ARG A 178 7.87 5.93 14.22
C ARG A 178 8.32 6.85 13.07
N VAL A 179 7.91 6.53 11.84
CA VAL A 179 8.19 7.31 10.64
C VAL A 179 7.05 8.31 10.39
N TYR A 180 5.82 7.80 10.38
CA TYR A 180 4.64 8.63 10.11
C TYR A 180 4.09 9.22 11.41
N GLN A 181 4.57 10.38 11.74
CA GLN A 181 4.10 11.22 12.84
C GLN A 181 4.25 12.69 12.47
N LYS A 182 3.47 13.56 13.11
CA LYS A 182 3.54 15.00 12.86
C LYS A 182 4.92 15.55 13.25
N THR A 183 5.58 16.19 12.30
CA THR A 183 6.90 16.83 12.47
C THR A 183 6.81 18.35 12.31
N ASP A 184 7.78 19.10 12.81
CA ASP A 184 7.88 20.55 12.53
C ASP A 184 8.47 20.76 11.14
N SER A 185 7.61 20.87 10.15
CA SER A 185 7.96 21.06 8.74
C SER A 185 7.56 22.44 8.21
N ARG A 186 7.41 23.46 9.08
CA ARG A 186 6.98 24.82 8.69
C ARG A 186 7.85 25.45 7.62
N HIS A 187 9.15 25.13 7.58
CA HIS A 187 10.06 25.59 6.53
C HIS A 187 9.59 25.21 5.12
N LEU A 188 8.87 24.09 4.95
CA LEU A 188 8.31 23.69 3.66
C LEU A 188 7.16 24.60 3.21
N ARG A 189 6.37 25.13 4.15
CA ARG A 189 5.32 26.12 3.80
C ARG A 189 5.95 27.38 3.20
N GLU A 190 7.04 27.88 3.80
CA GLU A 190 7.79 29.01 3.25
C GLU A 190 8.41 28.67 1.89
N GLN A 191 9.04 27.51 1.76
CA GLN A 191 9.66 27.04 0.51
C GLN A 191 8.65 26.93 -0.64
N TYR A 192 7.43 26.48 -0.35
CA TYR A 192 6.37 26.33 -1.35
C TYR A 192 5.48 27.55 -1.50
N GLY A 193 5.78 28.66 -0.83
CA GLY A 193 5.01 29.91 -0.89
C GLY A 193 3.58 29.74 -0.37
N ILE A 194 3.38 28.94 0.67
CA ILE A 194 2.08 28.69 1.31
C ILE A 194 1.93 29.64 2.51
N ALA A 195 0.97 30.55 2.45
CA ALA A 195 0.68 31.45 3.55
C ALA A 195 0.10 30.73 4.78
N ASP A 196 0.33 31.26 5.99
CA ASP A 196 -0.21 30.68 7.23
C ASP A 196 -1.75 30.59 7.24
N SER A 197 -2.41 31.49 6.53
CA SER A 197 -3.87 31.52 6.39
C SER A 197 -4.42 30.52 5.38
N GLU A 198 -3.58 29.93 4.53
CA GLU A 198 -4.01 28.95 3.51
C GLU A 198 -4.10 27.55 4.09
N LYS A 199 -5.16 26.85 3.77
CA LYS A 199 -5.31 25.42 4.02
C LYS A 199 -4.58 24.61 2.95
N VAL A 200 -4.04 23.47 3.32
CA VAL A 200 -3.29 22.61 2.41
C VAL A 200 -4.02 21.29 2.21
N CYS A 201 -4.51 21.08 0.99
CA CYS A 201 -4.98 19.77 0.54
C CYS A 201 -3.81 19.00 -0.10
N ILE A 202 -3.75 17.70 0.11
CA ILE A 202 -2.74 16.83 -0.51
C ILE A 202 -3.39 15.64 -1.21
N HIS A 203 -2.83 15.25 -2.34
CA HIS A 203 -3.11 13.98 -3.01
C HIS A 203 -1.81 13.27 -3.35
N VAL A 204 -1.73 11.97 -3.04
CA VAL A 204 -0.54 11.14 -3.29
C VAL A 204 -0.94 9.91 -4.08
N SER A 205 -0.44 9.75 -5.30
CA SER A 205 -0.71 8.56 -6.11
C SER A 205 0.27 8.38 -7.28
N ASN A 206 0.11 7.30 -8.02
CA ASN A 206 0.83 7.03 -9.28
C ASN A 206 0.09 7.53 -10.52
N PHE A 207 -0.76 8.50 -10.40
CA PHE A 207 -1.53 9.22 -11.47
C PHE A 207 -2.01 8.30 -12.60
N ARG A 208 -2.59 7.15 -12.23
CA ARG A 208 -3.33 6.28 -13.15
C ARG A 208 -4.79 6.73 -13.21
N ALA A 209 -5.49 6.44 -14.29
CA ALA A 209 -6.90 6.80 -14.49
C ALA A 209 -7.79 6.41 -13.30
N VAL A 210 -7.59 5.22 -12.73
CA VAL A 210 -8.33 4.73 -11.55
C VAL A 210 -8.14 5.57 -10.28
N LYS A 211 -7.13 6.46 -10.25
CA LYS A 211 -6.89 7.39 -9.13
C LYS A 211 -7.70 8.68 -9.23
N ARG A 212 -8.32 8.92 -10.39
CA ARG A 212 -9.25 10.03 -10.64
C ARG A 212 -8.72 11.39 -10.15
N VAL A 213 -7.46 11.69 -10.47
CA VAL A 213 -6.79 12.92 -10.02
C VAL A 213 -7.51 14.16 -10.56
N ASN A 214 -8.21 14.03 -11.70
CA ASN A 214 -9.06 15.09 -12.25
C ASN A 214 -10.18 15.48 -11.28
N ASP A 215 -10.83 14.51 -10.62
CA ASP A 215 -11.87 14.78 -9.62
C ASP A 215 -11.29 15.50 -8.39
N VAL A 216 -10.05 15.14 -7.99
CA VAL A 216 -9.33 15.83 -6.92
C VAL A 216 -9.12 17.30 -7.26
N VAL A 217 -8.68 17.60 -8.50
CA VAL A 217 -8.47 18.99 -8.96
C VAL A 217 -9.79 19.75 -9.04
N GLN A 218 -10.87 19.12 -9.54
CA GLN A 218 -12.20 19.77 -9.62
C GLN A 218 -12.78 20.04 -8.22
N ALA A 219 -12.69 19.08 -7.30
CA ALA A 219 -13.11 19.28 -5.91
C ALA A 219 -12.29 20.39 -5.24
N PHE A 220 -10.99 20.44 -5.47
CA PHE A 220 -10.12 21.49 -4.96
C PHE A 220 -10.51 22.87 -5.51
N ASP A 221 -10.89 23.00 -6.78
CA ASP A 221 -11.35 24.27 -7.35
C ASP A 221 -12.61 24.78 -6.61
N LEU A 222 -13.53 23.89 -6.24
CA LEU A 222 -14.70 24.24 -5.45
C LEU A 222 -14.33 24.63 -4.01
N ILE A 223 -13.40 23.92 -3.38
CA ILE A 223 -12.89 24.24 -2.03
C ILE A 223 -12.26 25.61 -2.03
N ARG A 224 -11.35 25.88 -2.96
CA ARG A 224 -10.60 27.14 -3.07
C ARG A 224 -11.52 28.37 -3.28
N LYS A 225 -12.64 28.20 -3.95
CA LYS A 225 -13.65 29.26 -4.11
C LYS A 225 -14.32 29.67 -2.80
N LYS A 226 -14.21 28.85 -1.76
CA LYS A 226 -14.85 29.07 -0.45
C LYS A 226 -13.83 29.47 0.63
N ILE A 227 -12.64 28.89 0.62
CA ILE A 227 -11.58 29.15 1.60
C ILE A 227 -10.21 29.29 0.90
N PRO A 228 -9.27 30.11 1.42
CA PRO A 228 -7.91 30.13 0.90
C PRO A 228 -7.25 28.77 1.05
N ALA A 229 -6.79 28.20 -0.06
CA ALA A 229 -6.21 26.86 -0.05
C ALA A 229 -5.16 26.65 -1.16
N LYS A 230 -4.25 25.71 -0.93
CA LYS A 230 -3.29 25.14 -1.89
C LYS A 230 -3.52 23.64 -2.03
N LEU A 231 -3.19 23.08 -3.19
CA LEU A 231 -3.21 21.64 -3.44
C LEU A 231 -1.80 21.15 -3.75
N LEU A 232 -1.33 20.17 -3.01
CA LEU A 232 -0.11 19.43 -3.28
C LEU A 232 -0.45 18.15 -4.06
N LEU A 233 0.03 18.03 -5.28
CA LEU A 233 -0.07 16.83 -6.10
C LEU A 233 1.26 16.09 -6.09
N VAL A 234 1.30 14.96 -5.38
CA VAL A 234 2.51 14.17 -5.17
C VAL A 234 2.42 12.85 -5.93
N GLY A 235 3.43 12.60 -6.73
CA GLY A 235 3.53 11.42 -7.59
C GLY A 235 3.69 11.77 -9.06
N ASP A 236 3.57 10.75 -9.89
CA ASP A 236 3.73 10.85 -11.33
C ASP A 236 3.04 9.66 -12.02
N GLY A 237 2.63 9.81 -13.26
CA GLY A 237 2.02 8.72 -14.00
C GLY A 237 1.35 9.13 -15.30
N PRO A 238 0.64 8.20 -15.96
CA PRO A 238 0.08 8.41 -17.29
C PRO A 238 -0.85 9.61 -17.42
N GLU A 239 -1.60 9.94 -16.34
CA GLU A 239 -2.57 11.04 -16.35
C GLU A 239 -1.95 12.43 -16.11
N MET A 240 -0.62 12.53 -15.85
CA MET A 240 0.03 13.81 -15.52
C MET A 240 -0.30 14.92 -16.53
N THR A 241 -0.18 14.64 -17.82
CA THR A 241 -0.46 15.63 -18.88
C THR A 241 -1.90 16.12 -18.86
N VAL A 242 -2.85 15.21 -18.62
CA VAL A 242 -4.29 15.53 -18.54
C VAL A 242 -4.57 16.41 -17.33
N VAL A 243 -3.98 16.06 -16.19
CA VAL A 243 -4.12 16.82 -14.93
C VAL A 243 -3.51 18.22 -15.06
N CYS A 244 -2.30 18.35 -15.64
CA CYS A 244 -1.68 19.66 -15.90
C CYS A 244 -2.56 20.54 -16.80
N LYS A 245 -3.16 19.96 -17.84
CA LYS A 245 -4.08 20.69 -18.71
C LYS A 245 -5.31 21.18 -17.94
N LEU A 246 -5.92 20.31 -17.12
CA LEU A 246 -7.09 20.67 -16.32
C LEU A 246 -6.77 21.81 -15.33
N VAL A 247 -5.63 21.78 -14.65
CA VAL A 247 -5.17 22.85 -13.76
C VAL A 247 -5.10 24.17 -14.50
N LYS A 248 -4.56 24.18 -15.72
CA LYS A 248 -4.50 25.39 -16.56
C LYS A 248 -5.89 25.86 -17.03
N ASP A 249 -6.73 24.93 -17.49
CA ASP A 249 -8.07 25.24 -17.99
C ASP A 249 -8.96 25.87 -16.86
N LEU A 250 -8.70 25.51 -15.60
CA LEU A 250 -9.35 26.07 -14.41
C LEU A 250 -8.62 27.29 -13.81
N SER A 251 -7.51 27.74 -14.39
CA SER A 251 -6.65 28.83 -13.89
C SER A 251 -6.20 28.61 -12.43
N LEU A 252 -5.69 27.41 -12.15
CA LEU A 252 -5.25 26.98 -10.81
C LEU A 252 -3.71 26.92 -10.65
N GLU A 253 -2.94 27.43 -11.64
CA GLU A 253 -1.48 27.28 -11.67
C GLU A 253 -0.80 27.86 -10.40
N ASP A 254 -1.33 28.93 -9.86
CA ASP A 254 -0.81 29.56 -8.63
C ASP A 254 -1.26 28.86 -7.34
N HIS A 255 -2.17 27.87 -7.44
CA HIS A 255 -2.78 27.20 -6.29
C HIS A 255 -2.48 25.69 -6.21
N VAL A 256 -1.96 25.11 -7.28
CA VAL A 256 -1.62 23.66 -7.38
C VAL A 256 -0.13 23.49 -7.56
N LEU A 257 0.49 22.75 -6.66
CA LEU A 257 1.92 22.43 -6.72
C LEU A 257 2.09 20.97 -7.14
N PHE A 258 2.76 20.75 -8.27
CA PHE A 258 3.18 19.43 -8.72
C PHE A 258 4.56 19.11 -8.15
N LEU A 259 4.62 18.18 -7.20
CA LEU A 259 5.86 17.88 -6.47
C LEU A 259 6.61 16.65 -7.04
N GLY A 260 6.03 15.96 -8.03
CA GLY A 260 6.62 14.72 -8.53
C GLY A 260 6.67 13.62 -7.46
N LYS A 261 7.53 12.62 -7.66
CA LYS A 261 7.74 11.55 -6.67
C LYS A 261 8.55 12.08 -5.51
N GLN A 262 8.09 11.80 -4.29
CA GLN A 262 8.73 12.21 -3.04
C GLN A 262 8.94 10.99 -2.14
N ASP A 263 10.03 10.97 -1.40
CA ASP A 263 10.37 9.89 -0.47
C ASP A 263 9.99 10.24 0.98
N ASN A 264 10.01 11.53 1.35
CA ASN A 264 9.73 12.04 2.70
C ASN A 264 8.29 12.57 2.77
N LEU A 265 7.32 11.65 2.69
CA LEU A 265 5.89 12.03 2.68
C LEU A 265 5.44 12.55 4.04
N GLU A 266 6.06 12.14 5.14
CA GLU A 266 5.72 12.56 6.50
C GLU A 266 5.85 14.08 6.70
N GLU A 267 6.84 14.71 6.07
CA GLU A 267 6.99 16.16 6.10
C GLU A 267 5.89 16.88 5.32
N LEU A 268 5.50 16.33 4.15
CA LEU A 268 4.41 16.88 3.34
C LEU A 268 3.05 16.70 4.02
N TYR A 269 2.80 15.54 4.64
CA TYR A 269 1.60 15.35 5.46
C TYR A 269 1.61 16.32 6.66
N SER A 270 2.76 16.58 7.29
CA SER A 270 2.85 17.47 8.45
C SER A 270 2.49 18.93 8.15
N ILE A 271 2.64 19.39 6.91
CA ILE A 271 2.20 20.72 6.46
C ILE A 271 0.80 20.74 5.86
N SER A 272 0.17 19.57 5.70
CA SER A 272 -1.15 19.41 5.08
C SER A 272 -2.28 19.42 6.13
N ASP A 273 -3.46 19.85 5.71
CA ASP A 273 -4.67 19.89 6.54
C ASP A 273 -5.68 18.80 6.11
N LEU A 274 -5.62 18.30 4.88
CA LEU A 274 -6.59 17.34 4.35
C LEU A 274 -5.97 16.48 3.25
N ILE A 275 -6.17 15.16 3.30
CA ILE A 275 -5.85 14.29 2.17
C ILE A 275 -7.11 13.93 1.39
N LEU A 276 -7.02 13.99 0.05
CA LEU A 276 -8.07 13.59 -0.87
C LEU A 276 -7.67 12.32 -1.61
N LEU A 277 -8.44 11.23 -1.48
CA LEU A 277 -8.24 9.97 -2.20
C LEU A 277 -9.55 9.53 -2.87
N LEU A 278 -9.79 10.04 -4.07
CA LEU A 278 -11.05 9.87 -4.81
C LEU A 278 -10.99 8.72 -5.82
N SER A 279 -10.27 7.65 -5.48
CA SER A 279 -10.01 6.52 -6.36
C SER A 279 -11.29 5.78 -6.76
N GLU A 280 -11.34 5.33 -8.02
CA GLU A 280 -12.37 4.40 -8.54
C GLU A 280 -12.11 2.95 -8.12
N LYS A 281 -10.83 2.59 -7.92
CA LYS A 281 -10.41 1.29 -7.42
C LYS A 281 -9.30 1.48 -6.40
N GLU A 282 -9.54 0.98 -5.19
CA GLU A 282 -8.57 1.04 -4.11
C GLU A 282 -8.69 -0.21 -3.22
N SER A 283 -7.61 -0.95 -3.05
CA SER A 283 -7.66 -2.16 -2.23
C SER A 283 -7.58 -1.86 -0.73
N PHE A 284 -6.97 -0.73 -0.35
CA PHE A 284 -6.83 -0.34 1.05
C PHE A 284 -6.79 1.18 1.24
N GLY A 285 -5.83 1.88 0.58
CA GLY A 285 -5.61 3.31 0.77
C GLY A 285 -4.48 3.62 1.76
N LEU A 286 -3.30 3.03 1.56
CA LEU A 286 -2.16 3.21 2.46
C LEU A 286 -1.80 4.69 2.70
N VAL A 287 -1.92 5.53 1.68
CA VAL A 287 -1.64 6.98 1.78
C VAL A 287 -2.60 7.71 2.73
N LEU A 288 -3.85 7.22 2.87
CA LEU A 288 -4.77 7.74 3.89
C LEU A 288 -4.27 7.41 5.29
N LEU A 289 -3.80 6.17 5.49
CA LEU A 289 -3.28 5.72 6.77
C LEU A 289 -2.02 6.53 7.17
N GLU A 290 -1.13 6.78 6.21
CA GLU A 290 0.08 7.59 6.37
C GLU A 290 -0.28 9.03 6.80
N ALA A 291 -1.23 9.66 6.10
CA ALA A 291 -1.70 11.02 6.42
C ALA A 291 -2.40 11.07 7.79
N MET A 292 -3.30 10.12 8.07
CA MET A 292 -4.02 10.03 9.35
C MET A 292 -3.06 9.87 10.54
N ALA A 293 -1.98 9.13 10.39
CA ALA A 293 -0.93 9.01 11.43
C ALA A 293 -0.25 10.35 11.72
N CYS A 294 -0.11 11.20 10.71
CA CYS A 294 0.42 12.57 10.85
C CYS A 294 -0.66 13.58 11.32
N GLY A 295 -1.85 13.13 11.67
CA GLY A 295 -2.96 13.98 12.14
C GLY A 295 -3.71 14.69 10.99
N VAL A 296 -3.60 14.21 9.78
CA VAL A 296 -4.28 14.75 8.60
C VAL A 296 -5.50 13.89 8.27
N PRO A 297 -6.73 14.36 8.52
CA PRO A 297 -7.93 13.63 8.16
C PRO A 297 -8.07 13.47 6.64
N GLY A 298 -8.80 12.44 6.22
CA GLY A 298 -9.00 12.13 4.80
C GLY A 298 -10.45 12.26 4.36
N ILE A 299 -10.63 12.60 3.08
CA ILE A 299 -11.88 12.36 2.36
C ILE A 299 -11.58 11.35 1.26
N GLY A 300 -12.33 10.26 1.25
CA GLY A 300 -12.19 9.18 0.29
C GLY A 300 -13.52 8.77 -0.33
N THR A 301 -13.45 8.01 -1.41
CA THR A 301 -14.62 7.43 -2.07
C THR A 301 -15.10 6.16 -1.35
N ASN A 302 -16.40 5.87 -1.47
CA ASN A 302 -17.02 4.64 -0.98
C ASN A 302 -16.65 3.43 -1.86
N VAL A 303 -15.33 3.13 -1.94
CA VAL A 303 -14.78 2.11 -2.86
C VAL A 303 -13.74 1.23 -2.16
N GLY A 304 -13.86 -0.07 -2.35
CA GLY A 304 -12.89 -1.07 -1.89
C GLY A 304 -12.58 -0.96 -0.40
N GLY A 305 -11.30 -0.89 -0.05
CA GLY A 305 -10.85 -0.81 1.34
C GLY A 305 -10.87 0.59 1.97
N ILE A 306 -11.22 1.66 1.23
CA ILE A 306 -11.24 3.03 1.78
C ILE A 306 -12.18 3.16 2.99
N PRO A 307 -13.43 2.63 2.97
CA PRO A 307 -14.33 2.67 4.12
C PRO A 307 -13.85 1.86 5.33
N GLU A 308 -12.88 0.97 5.15
CA GLU A 308 -12.27 0.23 6.26
C GLU A 308 -11.18 1.05 6.98
N VAL A 309 -10.57 1.99 6.26
CA VAL A 309 -9.58 2.94 6.80
C VAL A 309 -10.27 4.14 7.43
N ILE A 310 -11.14 4.82 6.70
CA ILE A 310 -11.90 5.98 7.21
C ILE A 310 -13.20 5.49 7.88
N GLU A 311 -13.46 5.94 9.10
CA GLU A 311 -14.76 5.84 9.76
C GLU A 311 -15.53 7.14 9.49
N ASP A 312 -16.54 7.04 8.61
CA ASP A 312 -17.26 8.21 8.10
C ASP A 312 -17.83 9.10 9.21
N GLY A 313 -17.63 10.43 9.07
CA GLY A 313 -18.04 11.45 10.05
C GLY A 313 -17.25 11.46 11.36
N LYS A 314 -16.26 10.53 11.54
CA LYS A 314 -15.50 10.43 12.78
C LYS A 314 -14.00 10.60 12.59
N THR A 315 -13.40 9.92 11.62
CA THR A 315 -11.95 10.00 11.33
C THR A 315 -11.66 10.62 9.96
N GLY A 316 -12.68 11.10 9.30
CA GLY A 316 -12.70 11.65 7.97
C GLY A 316 -14.09 11.50 7.36
N TYR A 317 -14.19 11.62 6.05
CA TYR A 317 -15.47 11.49 5.34
C TYR A 317 -15.37 10.53 4.17
N ILE A 318 -16.48 9.85 3.90
CA ILE A 318 -16.69 9.00 2.73
C ILE A 318 -17.72 9.65 1.81
N CYS A 319 -17.38 9.80 0.54
CA CYS A 319 -18.27 10.33 -0.49
C CYS A 319 -18.49 9.29 -1.59
N GLU A 320 -19.58 9.42 -2.34
CA GLU A 320 -19.81 8.54 -3.48
C GLU A 320 -18.84 8.85 -4.63
N LEU A 321 -18.57 7.86 -5.46
CA LEU A 321 -17.67 8.00 -6.60
C LEU A 321 -18.19 9.06 -7.57
N GLY A 322 -17.39 10.11 -7.84
CA GLY A 322 -17.73 11.21 -8.73
C GLY A 322 -18.56 12.33 -8.08
N ASP A 323 -18.84 12.24 -6.78
CA ASP A 323 -19.52 13.32 -6.02
C ASP A 323 -18.53 14.43 -5.63
N ILE A 324 -18.14 15.22 -6.63
CA ILE A 324 -17.16 16.30 -6.48
C ILE A 324 -17.67 17.41 -5.57
N GLU A 325 -18.93 17.76 -5.68
CA GLU A 325 -19.62 18.77 -4.86
C GLU A 325 -19.66 18.34 -3.39
N GLY A 326 -20.09 17.11 -3.10
CA GLY A 326 -20.11 16.57 -1.74
C GLY A 326 -18.72 16.50 -1.10
N VAL A 327 -17.69 16.12 -1.87
CA VAL A 327 -16.28 16.17 -1.41
C VAL A 327 -15.90 17.59 -1.01
N ALA A 328 -16.22 18.59 -1.85
CA ALA A 328 -15.87 19.98 -1.58
C ALA A 328 -16.65 20.54 -0.37
N GLU A 329 -17.92 20.22 -0.21
CA GLU A 329 -18.74 20.64 0.94
C GLU A 329 -18.17 20.07 2.24
N LYS A 330 -17.85 18.77 2.29
CA LYS A 330 -17.25 18.12 3.46
C LYS A 330 -15.86 18.67 3.79
N ALA A 331 -15.06 18.97 2.78
CA ALA A 331 -13.75 19.59 2.96
C ALA A 331 -13.87 21.00 3.58
N VAL A 332 -14.77 21.83 3.05
CA VAL A 332 -14.99 23.20 3.57
C VAL A 332 -15.55 23.15 4.99
N GLU A 333 -16.54 22.28 5.28
CA GLU A 333 -17.07 22.06 6.62
C GLU A 333 -15.95 21.75 7.61
N LEU A 334 -15.13 20.75 7.31
CA LEU A 334 -14.04 20.28 8.17
C LEU A 334 -12.96 21.36 8.37
N LEU A 335 -12.54 22.02 7.29
CA LEU A 335 -11.42 22.97 7.33
C LEU A 335 -11.80 24.33 7.90
N SER A 336 -13.08 24.67 7.95
CA SER A 336 -13.59 25.96 8.49
C SER A 336 -13.96 25.90 9.97
N ASP A 337 -14.09 24.71 10.55
CA ASP A 337 -14.41 24.52 11.97
C ASP A 337 -13.21 23.90 12.73
N PRO A 338 -12.46 24.72 13.50
CA PRO A 338 -11.28 24.23 14.24
C PRO A 338 -11.59 23.14 15.28
N GLU A 339 -12.76 23.18 15.93
CA GLU A 339 -13.12 22.19 16.94
C GLU A 339 -13.48 20.85 16.29
N LEU A 340 -14.22 20.89 15.19
CA LEU A 340 -14.50 19.71 14.37
C LEU A 340 -13.21 19.11 13.83
N TYR A 341 -12.34 19.96 13.26
CA TYR A 341 -11.05 19.53 12.72
C TYR A 341 -10.20 18.80 13.78
N GLN A 342 -10.02 19.43 14.95
CA GLN A 342 -9.22 18.85 16.02
C GLN A 342 -9.77 17.46 16.46
N ARG A 343 -11.09 17.36 16.64
CA ARG A 343 -11.74 16.10 17.03
C ARG A 343 -11.56 15.01 16.00
N VAL A 344 -11.71 15.33 14.70
CA VAL A 344 -11.56 14.35 13.61
C VAL A 344 -10.11 13.94 13.43
N SER A 345 -9.17 14.88 13.54
CA SER A 345 -7.73 14.63 13.47
C SER A 345 -7.26 13.69 14.60
N GLU A 346 -7.65 13.97 15.84
CA GLU A 346 -7.30 13.11 16.98
C GLU A 346 -7.90 11.70 16.87
N ALA A 347 -9.15 11.60 16.41
CA ALA A 347 -9.80 10.32 16.16
C ALA A 347 -9.09 9.54 15.02
N ALA A 348 -8.61 10.22 13.98
CA ALA A 348 -7.85 9.61 12.89
C ALA A 348 -6.54 9.00 13.40
N VAL A 349 -5.75 9.75 14.18
CA VAL A 349 -4.51 9.24 14.82
C VAL A 349 -4.80 8.04 15.72
N SER A 350 -5.82 8.14 16.59
CA SER A 350 -6.20 7.06 17.48
C SER A 350 -6.59 5.79 16.74
N ARG A 351 -7.32 5.92 15.63
CA ARG A 351 -7.69 4.77 14.78
C ARG A 351 -6.47 4.06 14.19
N VAL A 352 -5.49 4.81 13.70
CA VAL A 352 -4.24 4.24 13.20
C VAL A 352 -3.54 3.45 14.30
N GLN A 353 -3.34 4.06 15.45
CA GLN A 353 -2.64 3.46 16.59
C GLN A 353 -3.32 2.20 17.14
N THR A 354 -4.64 2.14 17.09
CA THR A 354 -5.40 1.01 17.68
C THR A 354 -5.68 -0.11 16.69
N LYS A 355 -6.04 0.22 15.46
CA LYS A 355 -6.49 -0.78 14.46
C LYS A 355 -5.39 -1.18 13.47
N PHE A 356 -4.50 -0.25 13.12
CA PHE A 356 -3.55 -0.40 12.02
C PHE A 356 -2.08 -0.26 12.46
N SER A 357 -1.82 -0.37 13.77
CA SER A 357 -0.46 -0.24 14.28
C SER A 357 0.45 -1.34 13.75
N SER A 358 1.71 -0.99 13.53
CA SER A 358 2.74 -1.91 13.06
C SER A 358 2.87 -3.14 13.95
N ASP A 359 2.80 -2.98 15.29
CA ASP A 359 2.87 -4.07 16.25
C ASP A 359 1.67 -5.01 16.15
N THR A 360 0.44 -4.47 16.06
CA THR A 360 -0.79 -5.27 15.94
C THR A 360 -0.77 -6.12 14.67
N ILE A 361 -0.40 -5.54 13.54
CA ILE A 361 -0.42 -6.25 12.25
C ILE A 361 0.73 -7.26 12.17
N THR A 362 1.93 -6.89 12.63
CA THR A 362 3.07 -7.83 12.66
C THR A 362 2.76 -9.03 13.56
N ALA A 363 2.09 -8.83 14.72
CA ALA A 363 1.68 -9.92 15.60
C ALA A 363 0.70 -10.89 14.92
N LYS A 364 -0.22 -10.40 14.07
CA LYS A 364 -1.12 -11.26 13.29
C LYS A 364 -0.33 -12.15 12.32
N TYR A 365 0.63 -11.61 11.59
CA TYR A 365 1.48 -12.41 10.71
C TYR A 365 2.32 -13.43 11.50
N GLU A 366 2.92 -13.04 12.63
CA GLU A 366 3.64 -13.97 13.49
C GLU A 366 2.74 -15.12 13.97
N ALA A 367 1.49 -14.85 14.33
CA ALA A 367 0.53 -15.89 14.72
C ALA A 367 0.28 -16.89 13.59
N ILE A 368 0.03 -16.41 12.37
CA ILE A 368 -0.13 -17.25 11.18
C ILE A 368 1.14 -18.12 10.96
N TYR A 369 2.32 -17.54 11.02
CA TYR A 369 3.56 -18.28 10.79
C TYR A 369 3.77 -19.36 11.85
N ARG A 370 3.55 -19.05 13.12
CA ARG A 370 3.73 -20.00 14.23
C ARG A 370 2.74 -21.14 14.17
N GLU A 371 1.49 -20.88 13.78
CA GLU A 371 0.48 -21.92 13.56
C GLU A 371 0.93 -22.89 12.48
N LEU A 372 1.33 -22.37 11.31
CA LEU A 372 1.78 -23.21 10.18
C LEU A 372 3.01 -24.05 10.51
N VAL A 373 3.97 -23.49 11.24
CA VAL A 373 5.20 -24.23 11.63
C VAL A 373 4.92 -25.26 12.72
N SER A 374 3.96 -24.99 13.64
CA SER A 374 3.58 -25.97 14.67
C SER A 374 2.91 -27.22 14.08
N GLN A 375 2.11 -27.07 13.03
CA GLN A 375 1.48 -28.17 12.30
C GLN A 375 2.50 -29.09 11.58
N LYS A 376 3.74 -28.63 11.39
CA LYS A 376 4.83 -29.43 10.80
C LYS A 376 5.42 -30.45 11.78
N ASN A 377 5.26 -30.24 13.07
CA ASN A 377 5.88 -31.03 14.14
C ASN A 377 4.90 -32.09 14.72
N THR A 378 3.68 -32.15 14.20
CA THR A 378 2.68 -33.18 14.48
C THR A 378 2.54 -34.15 13.31
#